data_923ddfa9850dc6dbfd0db856eb94f5cb
#
_entry.id   923ddfa9850dc6dbfd0db856eb94f5cb
#
_cell.length_a   1.000
_cell.length_b   1.000
_cell.length_c   1.000
_cell.angle_alpha   90.00
_cell.angle_beta   90.00
_cell.angle_gamma   90.00
#
_symmetry.space_group_name_H-M   'P 1'
#
loop_
_entity.id
_entity.type
_entity.pdbx_description
1 polymer ?
#
loop_
_entity_poly.entity_id
_entity_poly.type
_entity_poly.pdbx_seq_one_letter_code
_entity_poly.pdbx_strand_id
1 'polypeptide(L)'
;MQNLLDPAILFFVIGVLAGAVKSNLEIPPAISRFLSLYLLMALGLKGGFALSHSGLTANVGISLMATISLAIVIPLLGYWFLRRFVSGFDAAAVAATYGSVSAVTFVTAVQYLENQQVAYGGHMAAGMALMESPAIIMAVVFANTLRQKASPELIVLGGGVAAIGHQTIKQTVSIGKILHESFTDGAQLLLLGAMVVGLITGDAGQTAMQPFSGDLFKGMLCFFLLDMGLMAARNLPQLRGKSPVLIAYAVLGPIFHASLALGLAFLLNLPAGDGALLMVLSASASYIAVPAVLRYALPEANPSLYFSLSLGVTFPLNILVGIPTYTAIAQACL
;
A
#
# COMPACT_ATOMS: atom_id res chain seq x y z
N MET A 1 22.72 -3.10 12.64
CA MET A 1 23.11 -4.37 12.00
C MET A 1 22.28 -5.56 12.47
N GLN A 2 21.77 -5.59 13.70
CA GLN A 2 20.91 -6.70 14.19
C GLN A 2 19.63 -6.90 13.37
N ASN A 3 19.07 -5.85 12.77
CA ASN A 3 17.83 -5.91 12.00
C ASN A 3 17.95 -6.69 10.68
N LEU A 4 19.13 -6.69 10.05
CA LEU A 4 19.37 -7.46 8.83
C LEU A 4 19.51 -8.96 9.09
N LEU A 5 19.61 -9.36 10.37
CA LEU A 5 19.67 -10.75 10.80
C LEU A 5 18.29 -11.32 11.18
N ASP A 6 17.20 -10.55 11.05
CA ASP A 6 15.84 -11.09 11.24
C ASP A 6 15.56 -12.16 10.18
N PRO A 7 15.11 -13.37 10.59
CA PRO A 7 14.83 -14.46 9.65
C PRO A 7 13.89 -14.04 8.51
N ALA A 8 12.88 -13.20 8.77
CA ALA A 8 11.94 -12.78 7.75
C ALA A 8 12.60 -11.92 6.67
N ILE A 9 13.52 -11.01 7.07
CA ILE A 9 14.32 -10.21 6.13
C ILE A 9 15.34 -11.08 5.38
N LEU A 10 15.97 -12.04 6.06
CA LEU A 10 16.89 -12.96 5.40
C LEU A 10 16.18 -13.83 4.35
N PHE A 11 14.97 -14.32 4.61
CA PHE A 11 14.17 -15.02 3.61
C PHE A 11 13.77 -14.14 2.43
N PHE A 12 13.50 -12.86 2.65
CA PHE A 12 13.31 -11.90 1.54
C PHE A 12 14.58 -11.80 0.68
N VAL A 13 15.75 -11.64 1.30
CA VAL A 13 17.03 -11.58 0.57
C VAL A 13 17.30 -12.86 -0.20
N ILE A 14 17.05 -14.04 0.40
CA ILE A 14 17.15 -15.34 -0.28
C ILE A 14 16.20 -15.37 -1.51
N GLY A 15 14.98 -14.88 -1.36
CA GLY A 15 14.02 -14.77 -2.46
C GLY A 15 14.56 -13.90 -3.60
N VAL A 16 15.12 -12.74 -3.27
CA VAL A 16 15.74 -11.83 -4.26
C VAL A 16 16.91 -12.53 -4.97
N LEU A 17 17.79 -13.19 -4.24
CA LEU A 17 18.92 -13.92 -4.81
C LEU A 17 18.45 -15.07 -5.72
N ALA A 18 17.50 -15.88 -5.27
CA ALA A 18 16.94 -16.97 -6.05
C ALA A 18 16.27 -16.47 -7.34
N GLY A 19 15.53 -15.35 -7.28
CA GLY A 19 14.95 -14.71 -8.45
C GLY A 19 16.00 -14.15 -9.41
N ALA A 20 17.07 -13.54 -8.88
CA ALA A 20 18.16 -12.98 -9.68
C ALA A 20 18.97 -14.04 -10.43
N VAL A 21 19.23 -15.21 -9.80
CA VAL A 21 19.87 -16.35 -10.46
C VAL A 21 18.93 -17.18 -11.32
N LYS A 22 17.66 -16.75 -11.45
CA LYS A 22 16.61 -17.45 -12.22
C LYS A 22 16.39 -18.89 -11.73
N SER A 23 16.41 -19.10 -10.43
CA SER A 23 16.07 -20.38 -9.81
C SER A 23 14.67 -20.84 -10.22
N ASN A 24 14.45 -22.15 -10.25
CA ASN A 24 13.14 -22.76 -10.40
C ASN A 24 12.30 -22.73 -9.12
N LEU A 25 12.81 -22.10 -8.06
CA LEU A 25 12.06 -21.90 -6.81
C LEU A 25 10.81 -21.06 -7.12
N GLU A 26 9.65 -21.60 -6.83
CA GLU A 26 8.36 -20.98 -7.07
C GLU A 26 7.41 -21.29 -5.92
N ILE A 27 6.71 -20.28 -5.45
CA ILE A 27 5.58 -20.43 -4.53
C ILE A 27 4.31 -20.42 -5.38
N PRO A 28 3.50 -21.51 -5.37
CA PRO A 28 2.27 -21.54 -6.13
C PRO A 28 1.36 -20.35 -5.80
N PRO A 29 0.71 -19.70 -6.79
CA PRO A 29 -0.12 -18.50 -6.55
C PRO A 29 -1.22 -18.70 -5.50
N ALA A 30 -1.77 -19.90 -5.38
CA ALA A 30 -2.76 -20.23 -4.36
C ALA A 30 -2.17 -20.17 -2.95
N ILE A 31 -0.91 -20.60 -2.76
CA ILE A 31 -0.20 -20.54 -1.48
C ILE A 31 0.15 -19.09 -1.15
N SER A 32 0.69 -18.34 -2.12
CA SER A 32 0.99 -16.90 -1.94
C SER A 32 -0.27 -16.13 -1.51
N ARG A 33 -1.42 -16.38 -2.16
CA ARG A 33 -2.70 -15.79 -1.79
C ARG A 33 -3.16 -16.21 -0.39
N PHE A 34 -3.03 -17.48 -0.03
CA PHE A 34 -3.34 -17.98 1.32
C PHE A 34 -2.48 -17.28 2.37
N LEU A 35 -1.17 -17.19 2.16
CA LEU A 35 -0.26 -16.49 3.07
C LEU A 35 -0.66 -15.02 3.28
N SER A 36 -1.01 -14.31 2.22
CA SER A 36 -1.50 -12.94 2.30
C SER A 36 -2.77 -12.83 3.15
N LEU A 37 -3.77 -13.67 2.90
CA LEU A 37 -5.02 -13.68 3.67
C LEU A 37 -4.79 -14.08 5.12
N TYR A 38 -3.93 -15.06 5.39
CA TYR A 38 -3.53 -15.47 6.72
C TYR A 38 -2.93 -14.31 7.52
N LEU A 39 -1.93 -13.61 6.92
CA LEU A 39 -1.26 -12.49 7.58
C LEU A 39 -2.22 -11.33 7.88
N LEU A 40 -3.13 -11.03 6.96
CA LEU A 40 -4.16 -10.01 7.18
C LEU A 40 -5.14 -10.38 8.29
N MET A 41 -5.59 -11.64 8.34
CA MET A 41 -6.45 -12.13 9.41
C MET A 41 -5.75 -12.08 10.77
N ALA A 42 -4.51 -12.55 10.84
CA ALA A 42 -3.73 -12.51 12.08
C ALA A 42 -3.47 -11.08 12.55
N LEU A 43 -3.16 -10.16 11.62
CA LEU A 43 -2.99 -8.73 11.90
C LEU A 43 -4.28 -8.08 12.40
N GLY A 44 -5.41 -8.38 11.77
CA GLY A 44 -6.72 -7.90 12.20
C GLY A 44 -7.05 -8.34 13.63
N LEU A 45 -6.84 -9.64 13.94
CA LEU A 45 -7.02 -10.16 15.30
C LEU A 45 -6.14 -9.43 16.32
N LYS A 46 -4.82 -9.30 16.04
CA LYS A 46 -3.88 -8.57 16.91
C LYS A 46 -4.33 -7.12 17.14
N GLY A 47 -4.74 -6.43 16.06
CA GLY A 47 -5.27 -5.07 16.12
C GLY A 47 -6.54 -4.98 16.98
N GLY A 48 -7.46 -5.93 16.83
CA GLY A 48 -8.69 -6.03 17.61
C GLY A 48 -8.44 -6.30 19.10
N PHE A 49 -7.53 -7.22 19.43
CA PHE A 49 -7.14 -7.47 20.83
C PHE A 49 -6.51 -6.23 21.47
N ALA A 50 -5.61 -5.54 20.76
CA ALA A 50 -5.03 -4.30 21.26
C ALA A 50 -6.08 -3.20 21.50
N LEU A 51 -7.08 -3.09 20.61
CA LEU A 51 -8.19 -2.14 20.78
C LEU A 51 -9.13 -2.51 21.93
N SER A 52 -9.32 -3.79 22.23
CA SER A 52 -10.12 -4.21 23.39
C SER A 52 -9.50 -3.75 24.71
N HIS A 53 -8.16 -3.66 24.78
CA HIS A 53 -7.45 -3.15 25.96
C HIS A 53 -7.40 -1.63 26.02
N SER A 54 -7.09 -0.96 24.91
CA SER A 54 -6.90 0.51 24.89
C SER A 54 -8.21 1.28 24.80
N GLY A 55 -9.27 0.66 24.29
CA GLY A 55 -10.54 1.30 23.96
C GLY A 55 -10.44 2.23 22.74
N LEU A 56 -11.59 2.77 22.32
CA LEU A 56 -11.71 3.77 21.26
C LEU A 56 -11.52 5.17 21.86
N THR A 57 -10.29 5.66 21.83
CA THR A 57 -9.93 7.00 22.34
C THR A 57 -9.98 8.06 21.23
N ALA A 58 -9.96 9.35 21.60
CA ALA A 58 -9.84 10.45 20.63
C ALA A 58 -8.57 10.32 19.76
N ASN A 59 -7.48 9.81 20.33
CA ASN A 59 -6.21 9.58 19.60
C ASN A 59 -6.37 8.55 18.46
N VAL A 60 -7.19 7.52 18.64
CA VAL A 60 -7.55 6.58 17.57
C VAL A 60 -8.19 7.32 16.41
N GLY A 61 -9.19 8.17 16.68
CA GLY A 61 -9.86 8.97 15.65
C GLY A 61 -8.90 9.91 14.92
N ILE A 62 -8.00 10.57 15.65
CA ILE A 62 -6.98 11.47 15.10
C ILE A 62 -6.02 10.70 14.20
N SER A 63 -5.52 9.54 14.62
CA SER A 63 -4.62 8.71 13.81
C SER A 63 -5.30 8.21 12.52
N LEU A 64 -6.56 7.79 12.59
CA LEU A 64 -7.33 7.36 11.41
C LEU A 64 -7.60 8.52 10.43
N MET A 65 -7.89 9.71 10.94
CA MET A 65 -8.03 10.92 10.11
C MET A 65 -6.70 11.31 9.45
N ALA A 66 -5.58 11.15 10.14
CA ALA A 66 -4.25 11.37 9.59
C ALA A 66 -3.95 10.41 8.43
N THR A 67 -4.28 9.11 8.57
CA THR A 67 -4.10 8.13 7.48
C THR A 67 -4.93 8.48 6.26
N ILE A 68 -6.21 8.82 6.42
CA ILE A 68 -7.10 9.23 5.32
C ILE A 68 -6.58 10.50 4.64
N SER A 69 -6.13 11.48 5.42
CA SER A 69 -5.59 12.74 4.87
C SER A 69 -4.36 12.49 4.00
N LEU A 70 -3.44 11.63 4.43
CA LEU A 70 -2.25 11.26 3.67
C LEU A 70 -2.61 10.44 2.42
N ALA A 71 -3.61 9.55 2.48
CA ALA A 71 -4.11 8.82 1.32
C ALA A 71 -4.70 9.71 0.21
N ILE A 72 -5.06 10.95 0.55
CA ILE A 72 -5.53 11.97 -0.41
C ILE A 72 -4.35 12.89 -0.84
N VAL A 73 -3.59 13.39 0.12
CA VAL A 73 -2.51 14.36 -0.15
C VAL A 73 -1.39 13.76 -0.99
N ILE A 74 -0.96 12.54 -0.68
CA ILE A 74 0.14 11.87 -1.39
C ILE A 74 -0.15 11.71 -2.89
N PRO A 75 -1.29 11.13 -3.33
CA PRO A 75 -1.57 11.02 -4.75
C PRO A 75 -1.79 12.38 -5.44
N LEU A 76 -2.30 13.39 -4.75
CA LEU A 76 -2.39 14.75 -5.30
C LEU A 76 -1.00 15.32 -5.61
N LEU A 77 -0.07 15.25 -4.67
CA LEU A 77 1.31 15.73 -4.84
C LEU A 77 2.05 14.88 -5.90
N GLY A 78 1.91 13.56 -5.84
CA GLY A 78 2.51 12.64 -6.80
C GLY A 78 2.02 12.89 -8.22
N TYR A 79 0.73 13.04 -8.43
CA TYR A 79 0.15 13.36 -9.74
C TYR A 79 0.63 14.72 -10.25
N TRP A 80 0.60 15.76 -9.42
CA TRP A 80 1.05 17.09 -9.80
C TRP A 80 2.52 17.11 -10.23
N PHE A 81 3.37 16.34 -9.56
CA PHE A 81 4.78 16.19 -9.91
C PHE A 81 4.97 15.36 -11.18
N LEU A 82 4.42 14.13 -11.22
CA LEU A 82 4.69 13.13 -12.26
C LEU A 82 4.14 13.50 -13.63
N ARG A 83 3.00 14.21 -13.71
CA ARG A 83 2.37 14.62 -14.98
C ARG A 83 3.28 15.49 -15.88
N ARG A 84 4.39 15.99 -15.34
CA ARG A 84 5.40 16.77 -16.08
C ARG A 84 6.40 15.90 -16.84
N PHE A 85 6.50 14.62 -16.48
CA PHE A 85 7.54 13.72 -16.95
C PHE A 85 6.99 12.48 -17.69
N VAL A 86 5.72 12.14 -17.45
CA VAL A 86 5.05 11.00 -18.06
C VAL A 86 3.65 11.37 -18.51
N SER A 87 2.97 10.45 -19.22
CA SER A 87 1.58 10.66 -19.62
C SER A 87 0.68 10.94 -18.42
N GLY A 88 -0.39 11.72 -18.60
CA GLY A 88 -1.31 12.01 -17.51
C GLY A 88 -1.92 10.76 -16.89
N PHE A 89 -2.19 9.72 -17.70
CA PHE A 89 -2.73 8.44 -17.23
C PHE A 89 -1.70 7.64 -16.42
N ASP A 90 -0.45 7.57 -16.89
CA ASP A 90 0.63 6.92 -16.13
C ASP A 90 0.91 7.67 -14.82
N ALA A 91 0.92 9.01 -14.84
CA ALA A 91 1.06 9.82 -13.64
C ALA A 91 -0.05 9.56 -12.62
N ALA A 92 -1.30 9.45 -13.08
CA ALA A 92 -2.44 9.12 -12.22
C ALA A 92 -2.33 7.72 -11.60
N ALA A 93 -1.94 6.74 -12.41
CA ALA A 93 -1.76 5.36 -11.95
C ALA A 93 -0.64 5.21 -10.93
N VAL A 94 0.54 5.80 -11.20
CA VAL A 94 1.67 5.79 -10.25
C VAL A 94 1.30 6.55 -8.98
N ALA A 95 0.72 7.75 -9.10
CA ALA A 95 0.31 8.54 -7.94
C ALA A 95 -0.68 7.80 -7.03
N ALA A 96 -1.69 7.12 -7.60
CA ALA A 96 -2.63 6.31 -6.84
C ALA A 96 -1.96 5.11 -6.17
N THR A 97 -1.05 4.45 -6.86
CA THR A 97 -0.26 3.33 -6.32
C THR A 97 0.54 3.75 -5.08
N TYR A 98 1.10 4.96 -5.09
CA TYR A 98 1.86 5.54 -3.97
C TYR A 98 0.98 6.26 -2.92
N GLY A 99 -0.26 6.58 -3.23
CA GLY A 99 -1.23 7.09 -2.26
C GLY A 99 -1.93 6.00 -1.46
N SER A 100 -1.84 4.77 -1.94
CA SER A 100 -2.29 3.57 -1.23
C SER A 100 -1.12 2.90 -0.50
N VAL A 101 -1.38 1.74 0.09
CA VAL A 101 -0.46 1.08 1.00
C VAL A 101 -0.06 -0.31 0.54
N SER A 102 1.06 -0.80 1.05
CA SER A 102 1.45 -2.21 0.97
C SER A 102 1.16 -2.90 2.30
N ALA A 103 0.18 -3.79 2.31
CA ALA A 103 -0.15 -4.60 3.48
C ALA A 103 1.07 -5.39 3.99
N VAL A 104 1.90 -5.89 3.07
CA VAL A 104 3.12 -6.64 3.42
C VAL A 104 4.15 -5.77 4.14
N THR A 105 4.37 -4.56 3.62
CA THR A 105 5.28 -3.60 4.27
C THR A 105 4.79 -3.26 5.67
N PHE A 106 3.49 -3.07 5.83
CA PHE A 106 2.88 -2.78 7.12
C PHE A 106 3.01 -3.96 8.10
N VAL A 107 2.67 -5.19 7.67
CA VAL A 107 2.82 -6.41 8.49
C VAL A 107 4.28 -6.60 8.94
N THR A 108 5.23 -6.36 8.03
CA THR A 108 6.67 -6.44 8.35
C THR A 108 7.08 -5.36 9.34
N ALA A 109 6.54 -4.14 9.22
CA ALA A 109 6.81 -3.06 10.18
C ALA A 109 6.23 -3.37 11.56
N VAL A 110 5.01 -3.91 11.63
CA VAL A 110 4.41 -4.36 12.89
C VAL A 110 5.29 -5.40 13.57
N GLN A 111 5.73 -6.44 12.82
CA GLN A 111 6.63 -7.46 13.36
C GLN A 111 7.98 -6.86 13.81
N TYR A 112 8.49 -5.86 13.08
CA TYR A 112 9.70 -5.15 13.45
C TYR A 112 9.52 -4.37 14.76
N LEU A 113 8.43 -3.64 14.96
CA LEU A 113 8.12 -2.93 16.20
C LEU A 113 7.97 -3.90 17.39
N GLU A 114 7.28 -5.04 17.19
CA GLU A 114 7.16 -6.10 18.20
C GLU A 114 8.54 -6.64 18.61
N ASN A 115 9.43 -6.91 17.66
CA ASN A 115 10.78 -7.37 17.93
C ASN A 115 11.64 -6.33 18.69
N GLN A 116 11.39 -5.03 18.46
CA GLN A 116 12.05 -3.90 19.14
C GLN A 116 11.34 -3.49 20.43
N GLN A 117 10.25 -4.15 20.80
CA GLN A 117 9.41 -3.83 21.97
C GLN A 117 8.87 -2.38 21.94
N VAL A 118 8.64 -1.84 20.75
CA VAL A 118 8.03 -0.53 20.56
C VAL A 118 6.51 -0.69 20.55
N ALA A 119 5.85 -0.06 21.51
CA ALA A 119 4.39 -0.08 21.61
C ALA A 119 3.74 0.72 20.47
N TYR A 120 2.67 0.19 19.89
CA TYR A 120 1.87 0.82 18.84
C TYR A 120 0.38 0.53 19.04
N GLY A 121 -0.47 1.37 18.47
CA GLY A 121 -1.92 1.22 18.53
C GLY A 121 -2.44 0.19 17.52
N GLY A 122 -3.24 -0.79 17.95
CA GLY A 122 -3.87 -1.78 17.07
C GLY A 122 -4.77 -1.17 15.98
N HIS A 123 -5.27 0.05 16.19
CA HIS A 123 -6.08 0.80 15.23
C HIS A 123 -5.31 1.16 13.94
N MET A 124 -3.97 1.13 13.95
CA MET A 124 -3.17 1.39 12.76
C MET A 124 -3.41 0.35 11.64
N ALA A 125 -3.88 -0.87 11.99
CA ALA A 125 -4.33 -1.85 11.02
C ALA A 125 -5.61 -1.40 10.28
N ALA A 126 -6.54 -0.75 10.98
CA ALA A 126 -7.68 -0.10 10.34
C ALA A 126 -7.25 1.10 9.49
N GLY A 127 -6.28 1.89 9.97
CA GLY A 127 -5.67 2.97 9.19
C GLY A 127 -5.13 2.50 7.86
N MET A 128 -4.44 1.34 7.84
CA MET A 128 -3.97 0.70 6.60
C MET A 128 -5.13 0.43 5.63
N ALA A 129 -6.22 -0.19 6.09
CA ALA A 129 -7.37 -0.49 5.25
C ALA A 129 -8.05 0.79 4.71
N LEU A 130 -8.16 1.83 5.55
CA LEU A 130 -8.78 3.10 5.19
C LEU A 130 -7.98 3.91 4.15
N MET A 131 -6.66 3.71 4.04
CA MET A 131 -5.83 4.39 3.03
C MET A 131 -6.05 3.86 1.61
N GLU A 132 -6.59 2.68 1.45
CA GLU A 132 -6.69 2.02 0.14
C GLU A 132 -7.76 2.66 -0.75
N SER A 133 -8.96 2.88 -0.22
CA SER A 133 -10.11 3.41 -0.97
C SER A 133 -9.90 4.84 -1.49
N PRO A 134 -9.40 5.82 -0.72
CA PRO A 134 -9.18 7.18 -1.22
C PRO A 134 -8.20 7.24 -2.40
N ALA A 135 -7.14 6.45 -2.37
CA ALA A 135 -6.14 6.40 -3.44
C ALA A 135 -6.75 5.91 -4.78
N ILE A 136 -7.61 4.89 -4.71
CA ILE A 136 -8.32 4.36 -5.90
C ILE A 136 -9.30 5.42 -6.44
N ILE A 137 -10.06 6.07 -5.57
CA ILE A 137 -10.97 7.14 -5.96
C ILE A 137 -10.22 8.27 -6.68
N MET A 138 -9.07 8.68 -6.12
CA MET A 138 -8.24 9.72 -6.72
C MET A 138 -7.75 9.34 -8.12
N ALA A 139 -7.36 8.07 -8.34
CA ALA A 139 -6.98 7.58 -9.67
C ALA A 139 -8.09 7.77 -10.70
N VAL A 140 -9.32 7.39 -10.31
CA VAL A 140 -10.48 7.51 -11.20
C VAL A 140 -10.87 8.95 -11.46
N VAL A 141 -10.81 9.81 -10.44
CA VAL A 141 -11.04 11.25 -10.59
C VAL A 141 -10.05 11.85 -11.58
N PHE A 142 -8.76 11.54 -11.45
CA PHE A 142 -7.74 11.98 -12.40
C PHE A 142 -8.00 11.47 -13.81
N ALA A 143 -8.31 10.17 -13.97
CA ALA A 143 -8.61 9.58 -15.26
C ALA A 143 -9.82 10.22 -15.93
N ASN A 144 -10.92 10.36 -15.20
CA ASN A 144 -12.14 10.97 -15.75
C ASN A 144 -11.89 12.44 -16.15
N THR A 145 -11.10 13.19 -15.36
CA THR A 145 -10.70 14.56 -15.69
C THR A 145 -9.87 14.61 -16.98
N LEU A 146 -8.93 13.66 -17.16
CA LEU A 146 -8.12 13.57 -18.37
C LEU A 146 -8.96 13.21 -19.60
N ARG A 147 -9.89 12.25 -19.47
CA ARG A 147 -10.79 11.85 -20.55
C ARG A 147 -11.71 12.98 -20.99
N GLN A 148 -12.22 13.78 -20.04
CA GLN A 148 -13.04 14.95 -20.35
C GLN A 148 -12.26 16.02 -21.14
N LYS A 149 -11.00 16.26 -20.78
CA LYS A 149 -10.12 17.20 -21.49
C LYS A 149 -9.69 16.72 -22.88
N ALA A 150 -9.61 15.41 -23.09
CA ALA A 150 -9.25 14.81 -24.36
C ALA A 150 -10.44 14.69 -25.36
N SER A 151 -11.68 14.90 -24.90
CA SER A 151 -12.85 14.93 -25.78
C SER A 151 -12.88 16.27 -26.51
N PRO A 152 -12.79 16.32 -27.87
CA PRO A 152 -12.93 17.57 -28.59
C PRO A 152 -14.33 18.13 -28.34
N GLU A 153 -14.44 19.40 -27.95
CA GLU A 153 -15.68 20.15 -28.06
C GLU A 153 -16.09 20.12 -29.55
N LEU A 154 -17.23 19.48 -29.85
CA LEU A 154 -17.89 19.61 -31.13
C LEU A 154 -18.39 21.06 -31.24
N ILE A 155 -17.57 21.93 -31.81
CA ILE A 155 -18.04 23.24 -32.26
C ILE A 155 -19.02 22.95 -33.43
N VAL A 156 -20.29 23.01 -33.14
CA VAL A 156 -21.34 22.97 -34.14
C VAL A 156 -21.31 24.32 -34.89
N LEU A 157 -20.44 24.40 -35.89
CA LEU A 157 -20.53 25.40 -36.94
C LEU A 157 -21.56 24.87 -37.98
N GLY A 158 -22.62 25.63 -38.15
CA GLY A 158 -23.76 25.25 -38.96
C GLY A 158 -23.42 24.69 -40.33
N GLY A 159 -24.07 23.59 -40.69
CA GLY A 159 -24.26 23.10 -42.04
C GLY A 159 -23.18 22.16 -42.56
N GLY A 160 -23.37 20.84 -42.39
CA GLY A 160 -22.61 19.81 -43.12
C GLY A 160 -22.11 18.67 -42.22
N VAL A 161 -22.82 17.55 -42.28
CA VAL A 161 -22.48 16.32 -41.55
C VAL A 161 -21.32 15.62 -42.25
N ALA A 162 -20.20 15.51 -41.58
CA ALA A 162 -19.21 14.44 -41.82
C ALA A 162 -18.53 14.11 -40.47
N ALA A 163 -19.25 13.42 -39.60
CA ALA A 163 -18.67 12.84 -38.41
C ALA A 163 -18.27 11.39 -38.70
N ILE A 164 -17.04 11.18 -39.09
CA ILE A 164 -16.41 9.86 -38.87
C ILE A 164 -16.05 9.83 -37.38
N GLY A 165 -17.05 9.57 -36.55
CA GLY A 165 -16.90 9.43 -35.13
C GLY A 165 -16.29 8.08 -34.81
N HIS A 166 -15.04 8.07 -34.38
CA HIS A 166 -14.64 7.04 -33.46
C HIS A 166 -15.51 7.20 -32.21
N GLN A 167 -16.48 6.33 -32.05
CA GLN A 167 -17.24 6.21 -30.78
C GLN A 167 -16.25 5.72 -29.73
N THR A 168 -15.55 6.66 -29.10
CA THR A 168 -14.93 6.41 -27.82
C THR A 168 -16.07 6.27 -26.83
N ILE A 169 -16.45 5.05 -26.52
CA ILE A 169 -17.41 4.74 -25.47
C ILE A 169 -16.90 5.47 -24.22
N LYS A 170 -17.65 6.50 -23.80
CA LYS A 170 -17.41 7.20 -22.53
C LYS A 170 -17.66 6.20 -21.40
N GLN A 171 -16.67 5.37 -21.09
CA GLN A 171 -16.68 4.62 -19.84
C GLN A 171 -16.32 5.58 -18.70
N THR A 172 -17.30 6.39 -18.28
CA THR A 172 -17.22 7.06 -16.99
C THR A 172 -17.40 5.97 -15.93
N VAL A 173 -16.31 5.57 -15.34
CA VAL A 173 -16.37 4.59 -14.24
C VAL A 173 -17.07 5.28 -13.07
N SER A 174 -18.17 4.71 -12.61
CA SER A 174 -18.95 5.27 -11.50
C SER A 174 -18.16 5.18 -10.20
N ILE A 175 -17.96 6.30 -9.52
CA ILE A 175 -17.31 6.37 -8.20
C ILE A 175 -18.03 5.47 -7.19
N GLY A 176 -19.37 5.41 -7.24
CA GLY A 176 -20.16 4.56 -6.36
C GLY A 176 -19.87 3.06 -6.55
N LYS A 177 -19.65 2.60 -7.79
CA LYS A 177 -19.27 1.22 -8.08
C LYS A 177 -17.88 0.91 -7.51
N ILE A 178 -16.91 1.83 -7.67
CA ILE A 178 -15.56 1.67 -7.15
C ILE A 178 -15.55 1.66 -5.63
N LEU A 179 -16.30 2.55 -4.98
CA LEU A 179 -16.46 2.53 -3.53
C LEU A 179 -17.00 1.17 -3.07
N HIS A 180 -18.05 0.69 -3.72
CA HIS A 180 -18.61 -0.63 -3.39
C HIS A 180 -17.57 -1.74 -3.56
N GLU A 181 -16.85 -1.80 -4.68
CA GLU A 181 -15.80 -2.79 -4.93
C GLU A 181 -14.65 -2.69 -3.92
N SER A 182 -14.23 -1.48 -3.53
CA SER A 182 -13.18 -1.28 -2.53
C SER A 182 -13.62 -1.76 -1.13
N PHE A 183 -14.84 -1.41 -0.70
CA PHE A 183 -15.34 -1.84 0.61
C PHE A 183 -15.80 -3.30 0.65
N THR A 184 -15.99 -3.94 -0.48
CA THR A 184 -16.31 -5.38 -0.58
C THR A 184 -15.10 -6.22 -0.97
N ASP A 185 -13.91 -5.64 -1.06
CA ASP A 185 -12.69 -6.40 -1.27
C ASP A 185 -12.47 -7.42 -0.14
N GLY A 186 -12.22 -8.67 -0.53
CA GLY A 186 -12.17 -9.78 0.42
C GLY A 186 -11.01 -9.67 1.41
N ALA A 187 -9.90 -9.05 1.04
CA ALA A 187 -8.75 -8.87 1.92
C ALA A 187 -9.04 -7.79 3.00
N GLN A 188 -9.68 -6.69 2.59
CA GLN A 188 -10.10 -5.63 3.53
C GLN A 188 -11.20 -6.13 4.47
N LEU A 189 -12.22 -6.83 3.95
CA LEU A 189 -13.28 -7.42 4.78
C LEU A 189 -12.72 -8.42 5.79
N LEU A 190 -11.74 -9.23 5.38
CA LEU A 190 -11.10 -10.19 6.27
C LEU A 190 -10.31 -9.48 7.38
N LEU A 191 -9.53 -8.46 7.05
CA LEU A 191 -8.77 -7.67 8.03
C LEU A 191 -9.69 -6.99 9.05
N LEU A 192 -10.67 -6.22 8.56
CA LEU A 192 -11.60 -5.47 9.43
C LEU A 192 -12.52 -6.42 10.21
N GLY A 193 -13.00 -7.49 9.59
CA GLY A 193 -13.79 -8.54 10.26
C GLY A 193 -13.00 -9.23 11.36
N ALA A 194 -11.74 -9.61 11.11
CA ALA A 194 -10.85 -10.18 12.12
C ALA A 194 -10.59 -9.20 13.27
N MET A 195 -10.44 -7.90 12.96
CA MET A 195 -10.28 -6.86 13.99
C MET A 195 -11.54 -6.74 14.87
N VAL A 196 -12.74 -6.80 14.29
CA VAL A 196 -14.00 -6.81 15.05
C VAL A 196 -14.09 -8.07 15.92
N VAL A 197 -13.73 -9.25 15.39
CA VAL A 197 -13.68 -10.50 16.17
C VAL A 197 -12.70 -10.35 17.34
N GLY A 198 -11.49 -9.83 17.11
CA GLY A 198 -10.51 -9.59 18.17
C GLY A 198 -11.02 -8.63 19.25
N LEU A 199 -11.67 -7.53 18.83
CA LEU A 199 -12.26 -6.54 19.74
C LEU A 199 -13.35 -7.15 20.63
N ILE A 200 -14.22 -7.97 20.05
CA ILE A 200 -15.34 -8.59 20.79
C ILE A 200 -14.84 -9.69 21.74
N THR A 201 -13.88 -10.50 21.31
CA THR A 201 -13.41 -11.66 22.08
C THR A 201 -12.35 -11.32 23.14
N GLY A 202 -11.63 -10.20 22.98
CA GLY A 202 -10.66 -9.70 23.98
C GLY A 202 -9.62 -10.76 24.38
N ASP A 203 -9.32 -10.83 25.69
CA ASP A 203 -8.29 -11.72 26.25
C ASP A 203 -8.55 -13.21 26.00
N ALA A 204 -9.81 -13.62 26.08
CA ALA A 204 -10.17 -15.02 25.83
C ALA A 204 -9.89 -15.41 24.36
N GLY A 205 -10.23 -14.51 23.42
CA GLY A 205 -9.93 -14.68 22.01
C GLY A 205 -8.41 -14.65 21.74
N GLN A 206 -7.67 -13.74 22.38
CA GLN A 206 -6.23 -13.64 22.25
C GLN A 206 -5.55 -14.94 22.70
N THR A 207 -5.92 -15.48 23.85
CA THR A 207 -5.37 -16.76 24.37
C THR A 207 -5.69 -17.91 23.42
N ALA A 208 -6.94 -18.02 22.96
CA ALA A 208 -7.37 -19.08 22.06
C ALA A 208 -6.67 -19.05 20.70
N MET A 209 -6.39 -17.82 20.18
CA MET A 209 -5.80 -17.62 18.86
C MET A 209 -4.28 -17.42 18.89
N GLN A 210 -3.63 -17.45 20.06
CA GLN A 210 -2.19 -17.28 20.21
C GLN A 210 -1.37 -18.22 19.29
N PRO A 211 -1.66 -19.53 19.19
CA PRO A 211 -0.92 -20.42 18.29
C PRO A 211 -1.01 -19.99 16.82
N PHE A 212 -2.14 -19.42 16.43
CA PHE A 212 -2.42 -19.00 15.05
C PHE A 212 -1.89 -17.59 14.76
N SER A 213 -2.29 -16.58 15.54
CA SER A 213 -1.98 -15.17 15.26
C SER A 213 -0.66 -14.70 15.87
N GLY A 214 -0.10 -15.47 16.82
CA GLY A 214 1.19 -15.21 17.49
C GLY A 214 2.29 -16.11 16.98
N ASP A 215 2.27 -17.39 17.40
CA ASP A 215 3.41 -18.29 17.26
C ASP A 215 3.72 -18.66 15.80
N LEU A 216 2.69 -18.94 15.00
CA LEU A 216 2.85 -19.30 13.58
C LEU A 216 3.12 -18.09 12.68
N PHE A 217 2.77 -16.87 13.14
CA PHE A 217 2.79 -15.64 12.35
C PHE A 217 4.16 -15.35 11.70
N LYS A 218 5.23 -15.43 12.49
CA LYS A 218 6.57 -15.13 11.99
C LYS A 218 7.04 -16.13 10.94
N GLY A 219 6.74 -17.42 11.09
CA GLY A 219 7.06 -18.44 10.08
C GLY A 219 6.34 -18.21 8.75
N MET A 220 5.04 -17.89 8.80
CA MET A 220 4.24 -17.57 7.62
C MET A 220 4.72 -16.28 6.95
N LEU A 221 5.13 -15.27 7.73
CA LEU A 221 5.73 -14.04 7.21
C LEU A 221 7.05 -14.33 6.47
N CYS A 222 7.89 -15.24 6.99
CA CYS A 222 9.14 -15.64 6.32
C CYS A 222 8.85 -16.23 4.92
N PHE A 223 7.90 -17.16 4.80
CA PHE A 223 7.50 -17.72 3.50
C PHE A 223 6.94 -16.66 2.57
N PHE A 224 6.14 -15.74 3.09
CA PHE A 224 5.57 -14.68 2.29
C PHE A 224 6.63 -13.69 1.81
N LEU A 225 7.59 -13.31 2.66
CA LEU A 225 8.69 -12.44 2.26
C LEU A 225 9.66 -13.11 1.27
N LEU A 226 9.87 -14.43 1.37
CA LEU A 226 10.59 -15.19 0.36
C LEU A 226 9.93 -15.06 -1.02
N ASP A 227 8.61 -15.23 -1.08
CA ASP A 227 7.83 -15.07 -2.33
C ASP A 227 7.92 -13.63 -2.87
N MET A 228 7.78 -12.64 -2.00
CA MET A 228 7.92 -11.22 -2.37
C MET A 228 9.31 -10.89 -2.90
N GLY A 229 10.36 -11.49 -2.33
CA GLY A 229 11.73 -11.36 -2.82
C GLY A 229 11.90 -11.94 -4.24
N LEU A 230 11.36 -13.13 -4.49
CA LEU A 230 11.32 -13.75 -5.82
C LEU A 230 10.61 -12.85 -6.84
N MET A 231 9.44 -12.34 -6.48
CA MET A 231 8.66 -11.46 -7.34
C MET A 231 9.37 -10.13 -7.61
N ALA A 232 9.97 -9.51 -6.60
CA ALA A 232 10.73 -8.28 -6.75
C ALA A 232 11.88 -8.44 -7.76
N ALA A 233 12.70 -9.47 -7.60
CA ALA A 233 13.82 -9.74 -8.50
C ALA A 233 13.38 -10.02 -9.95
N ARG A 234 12.29 -10.77 -10.14
CA ARG A 234 11.73 -11.08 -11.47
C ARG A 234 11.15 -9.86 -12.17
N ASN A 235 10.72 -8.84 -11.43
CA ASN A 235 10.16 -7.62 -11.98
C ASN A 235 11.20 -6.51 -12.25
N LEU A 236 12.37 -6.54 -11.62
CA LEU A 236 13.44 -5.55 -11.83
C LEU A 236 13.82 -5.33 -13.32
N PRO A 237 13.92 -6.39 -14.17
CA PRO A 237 14.25 -6.19 -15.59
C PRO A 237 13.25 -5.31 -16.36
N GLN A 238 11.98 -5.23 -15.92
CA GLN A 238 10.95 -4.41 -16.54
C GLN A 238 11.18 -2.90 -16.36
N LEU A 239 12.09 -2.51 -15.48
CA LEU A 239 12.52 -1.13 -15.27
C LEU A 239 13.53 -0.67 -16.32
N ARG A 240 14.13 -1.58 -17.11
CA ARG A 240 15.06 -1.22 -18.15
C ARG A 240 14.40 -0.32 -19.19
N GLY A 241 15.01 0.82 -19.47
CA GLY A 241 14.49 1.81 -20.43
C GLY A 241 13.38 2.71 -19.89
N LYS A 242 12.99 2.59 -18.61
CA LYS A 242 12.05 3.52 -17.98
C LYS A 242 12.75 4.85 -17.65
N SER A 243 11.96 5.92 -17.58
CA SER A 243 12.48 7.26 -17.26
C SER A 243 13.23 7.26 -15.92
N PRO A 244 14.44 7.81 -15.86
CA PRO A 244 15.20 7.92 -14.62
C PRO A 244 14.45 8.72 -13.52
N VAL A 245 13.58 9.65 -13.93
CA VAL A 245 12.73 10.41 -13.00
C VAL A 245 11.76 9.49 -12.25
N LEU A 246 11.23 8.47 -12.92
CA LEU A 246 10.33 7.49 -12.27
C LEU A 246 11.08 6.61 -11.25
N ILE A 247 12.31 6.21 -11.59
CA ILE A 247 13.16 5.43 -10.68
C ILE A 247 13.55 6.30 -9.48
N ALA A 248 13.91 7.56 -9.72
CA ALA A 248 14.18 8.53 -8.65
C ALA A 248 12.93 8.74 -7.76
N TYR A 249 11.75 8.85 -8.35
CA TYR A 249 10.49 8.95 -7.62
C TYR A 249 10.22 7.70 -6.76
N ALA A 250 10.53 6.51 -7.27
CA ALA A 250 10.34 5.26 -6.51
C ALA A 250 11.26 5.14 -5.28
N VAL A 251 12.37 5.88 -5.25
CA VAL A 251 13.31 5.94 -4.11
C VAL A 251 13.02 7.16 -3.21
N LEU A 252 12.94 8.34 -3.79
CA LEU A 252 12.84 9.60 -3.05
C LEU A 252 11.40 9.93 -2.62
N GLY A 253 10.40 9.50 -3.40
CA GLY A 253 8.98 9.69 -3.09
C GLY A 253 8.60 9.10 -1.73
N PRO A 254 8.89 7.83 -1.45
CA PRO A 254 8.68 7.22 -0.14
C PRO A 254 9.30 7.99 1.03
N ILE A 255 10.54 8.46 0.86
CA ILE A 255 11.25 9.25 1.89
C ILE A 255 10.51 10.57 2.13
N PHE A 256 10.10 11.24 1.07
CA PHE A 256 9.32 12.48 1.15
C PHE A 256 7.96 12.24 1.82
N HIS A 257 7.25 11.19 1.44
CA HIS A 257 5.95 10.85 2.03
C HIS A 257 6.08 10.49 3.51
N ALA A 258 7.13 9.73 3.90
CA ALA A 258 7.45 9.45 5.30
C ALA A 258 7.72 10.74 6.09
N SER A 259 8.41 11.72 5.48
CA SER A 259 8.69 13.01 6.12
C SER A 259 7.42 13.83 6.34
N LEU A 260 6.47 13.79 5.39
CA LEU A 260 5.14 14.40 5.56
C LEU A 260 4.37 13.74 6.70
N ALA A 261 4.41 12.40 6.76
CA ALA A 261 3.76 11.63 7.82
C ALA A 261 4.37 11.92 9.19
N LEU A 262 5.70 12.04 9.29
CA LEU A 262 6.39 12.43 10.52
C LEU A 262 5.96 13.83 10.98
N GLY A 263 5.93 14.81 10.07
CA GLY A 263 5.47 16.16 10.37
C GLY A 263 4.03 16.17 10.90
N LEU A 264 3.15 15.38 10.29
CA LEU A 264 1.76 15.25 10.73
C LEU A 264 1.68 14.55 12.10
N ALA A 265 2.43 13.45 12.31
CA ALA A 265 2.49 12.74 13.58
C ALA A 265 2.99 13.65 14.72
N PHE A 266 4.01 14.46 14.46
CA PHE A 266 4.53 15.46 15.40
C PHE A 266 3.47 16.51 15.75
N LEU A 267 2.79 17.08 14.75
CA LEU A 267 1.73 18.09 14.97
C LEU A 267 0.54 17.55 15.76
N LEU A 268 0.25 16.26 15.60
CA LEU A 268 -0.88 15.58 16.26
C LEU A 268 -0.48 14.91 17.57
N ASN A 269 0.79 15.03 18.00
CA ASN A 269 1.34 14.38 19.19
C ASN A 269 1.07 12.87 19.23
N LEU A 270 1.27 12.17 18.11
CA LEU A 270 1.08 10.73 18.07
C LEU A 270 2.23 10.01 18.79
N PRO A 271 1.95 8.85 19.44
CA PRO A 271 3.00 8.00 20.00
C PRO A 271 4.01 7.56 18.94
N ALA A 272 5.27 7.37 19.33
CA ALA A 272 6.35 7.03 18.40
C ALA A 272 6.07 5.78 17.54
N GLY A 273 5.43 4.73 18.11
CA GLY A 273 5.06 3.54 17.35
C GLY A 273 3.98 3.80 16.30
N ASP A 274 2.97 4.60 16.64
CA ASP A 274 1.92 4.99 15.68
C ASP A 274 2.48 5.91 14.61
N GLY A 275 3.35 6.85 15.00
CA GLY A 275 4.09 7.71 14.06
C GLY A 275 4.98 6.91 13.11
N ALA A 276 5.71 5.91 13.61
CA ALA A 276 6.51 5.01 12.78
C ALA A 276 5.64 4.24 11.76
N LEU A 277 4.51 3.69 12.20
CA LEU A 277 3.57 3.00 11.30
C LEU A 277 2.94 3.95 10.29
N LEU A 278 2.61 5.19 10.68
CA LEU A 278 2.09 6.21 9.76
C LEU A 278 3.13 6.56 8.68
N MET A 279 4.41 6.70 9.07
CA MET A 279 5.52 6.91 8.13
C MET A 279 5.66 5.73 7.16
N VAL A 280 5.60 4.49 7.66
CA VAL A 280 5.70 3.27 6.83
C VAL A 280 4.52 3.16 5.87
N LEU A 281 3.29 3.40 6.33
CA LEU A 281 2.10 3.42 5.48
C LEU A 281 2.26 4.42 4.34
N SER A 282 2.67 5.64 4.67
CA SER A 282 2.84 6.73 3.70
C SER A 282 3.99 6.52 2.73
N ALA A 283 5.05 5.86 3.17
CA ALA A 283 6.22 5.51 2.34
C ALA A 283 6.01 4.24 1.50
N SER A 284 4.95 3.47 1.77
CA SER A 284 4.67 2.25 1.02
C SER A 284 3.97 2.55 -0.30
N ALA A 285 3.88 1.55 -1.17
CA ALA A 285 3.15 1.65 -2.42
C ALA A 285 2.41 0.34 -2.66
N SER A 286 1.15 0.43 -3.07
CA SER A 286 0.32 -0.74 -3.37
C SER A 286 0.81 -1.43 -4.63
N TYR A 287 0.96 -2.75 -4.59
CA TYR A 287 1.27 -3.56 -5.77
C TYR A 287 0.27 -4.71 -5.99
N ILE A 288 -0.76 -4.81 -5.14
CA ILE A 288 -1.82 -5.82 -5.23
C ILE A 288 -3.17 -5.16 -5.51
N ALA A 289 -3.72 -4.43 -4.54
CA ALA A 289 -5.08 -3.94 -4.59
C ALA A 289 -5.28 -2.82 -5.63
N VAL A 290 -4.52 -1.73 -5.54
CA VAL A 290 -4.64 -0.61 -6.48
C VAL A 290 -4.32 -1.04 -7.91
N PRO A 291 -3.23 -1.78 -8.22
CA PRO A 291 -2.99 -2.30 -9.56
C PRO A 291 -4.11 -3.17 -10.12
N ALA A 292 -4.79 -3.95 -9.30
CA ALA A 292 -5.93 -4.76 -9.75
C ALA A 292 -7.08 -3.88 -10.26
N VAL A 293 -7.43 -2.82 -9.53
CA VAL A 293 -8.48 -1.88 -9.93
C VAL A 293 -8.05 -1.01 -11.12
N LEU A 294 -6.79 -0.55 -11.16
CA LEU A 294 -6.28 0.30 -12.25
C LEU A 294 -6.37 -0.36 -13.62
N ARG A 295 -6.25 -1.68 -13.70
CA ARG A 295 -6.40 -2.42 -14.97
C ARG A 295 -7.76 -2.17 -15.64
N TYR A 296 -8.81 -1.93 -14.86
CA TYR A 296 -10.16 -1.66 -15.34
C TYR A 296 -10.48 -0.16 -15.37
N ALA A 297 -10.04 0.56 -14.34
CA ALA A 297 -10.34 1.97 -14.17
C ALA A 297 -9.48 2.87 -15.07
N LEU A 298 -8.24 2.47 -15.33
CA LEU A 298 -7.24 3.20 -16.12
C LEU A 298 -6.54 2.30 -17.15
N PRO A 299 -7.26 1.71 -18.12
CA PRO A 299 -6.65 0.84 -19.12
C PRO A 299 -5.62 1.56 -20.01
N GLU A 300 -5.64 2.90 -20.05
CA GLU A 300 -4.67 3.73 -20.79
C GLU A 300 -3.29 3.81 -20.11
N ALA A 301 -3.21 3.51 -18.80
CA ALA A 301 -1.95 3.50 -18.07
C ALA A 301 -1.19 2.20 -18.29
N ASN A 302 0.14 2.27 -18.26
CA ASN A 302 1.00 1.09 -18.43
C ASN A 302 1.13 0.30 -17.11
N PRO A 303 0.55 -0.92 -17.00
CA PRO A 303 0.59 -1.71 -15.77
C PRO A 303 2.00 -2.07 -15.32
N SER A 304 2.91 -2.35 -16.25
CA SER A 304 4.29 -2.72 -15.90
C SER A 304 5.05 -1.58 -15.25
N LEU A 305 4.61 -0.32 -15.42
CA LEU A 305 5.27 0.84 -14.87
C LEU A 305 5.04 0.92 -13.36
N TYR A 306 3.78 1.06 -12.94
CA TYR A 306 3.46 1.25 -11.52
C TYR A 306 3.74 -0.01 -10.70
N PHE A 307 3.56 -1.20 -11.28
CA PHE A 307 3.85 -2.47 -10.62
C PHE A 307 5.37 -2.65 -10.38
N SER A 308 6.21 -2.39 -11.38
CA SER A 308 7.66 -2.55 -11.24
C SER A 308 8.29 -1.50 -10.32
N LEU A 309 7.76 -0.27 -10.29
CA LEU A 309 8.23 0.77 -9.37
C LEU A 309 7.89 0.41 -7.93
N SER A 310 6.65 0.00 -7.65
CA SER A 310 6.21 -0.33 -6.30
C SER A 310 6.87 -1.60 -5.76
N LEU A 311 6.80 -2.72 -6.50
CA LEU A 311 7.32 -4.01 -6.04
C LEU A 311 8.83 -4.16 -6.25
N GLY A 312 9.36 -3.64 -7.38
CA GLY A 312 10.78 -3.82 -7.74
C GLY A 312 11.73 -2.84 -7.05
N VAL A 313 11.27 -1.66 -6.66
CA VAL A 313 12.12 -0.62 -6.07
C VAL A 313 11.66 -0.22 -4.67
N THR A 314 10.45 0.30 -4.54
CA THR A 314 9.97 0.89 -3.27
C THR A 314 9.80 -0.17 -2.18
N PHE A 315 9.26 -1.33 -2.52
CA PHE A 315 9.07 -2.40 -1.53
C PHE A 315 10.39 -2.91 -0.95
N PRO A 316 11.43 -3.31 -1.73
CA PRO A 316 12.74 -3.68 -1.20
C PRO A 316 13.40 -2.57 -0.37
N LEU A 317 13.30 -1.33 -0.83
CA LEU A 317 13.81 -0.16 -0.11
C LEU A 317 13.19 -0.05 1.29
N ASN A 318 11.86 -0.16 1.38
CA ASN A 318 11.16 -0.08 2.66
C ASN A 318 11.49 -1.26 3.58
N ILE A 319 11.54 -2.48 3.06
CA ILE A 319 11.85 -3.68 3.87
C ILE A 319 13.28 -3.62 4.44
N LEU A 320 14.26 -3.23 3.62
CA LEU A 320 15.68 -3.31 4.02
C LEU A 320 16.15 -2.06 4.79
N VAL A 321 15.64 -0.89 4.43
CA VAL A 321 16.15 0.40 4.93
C VAL A 321 15.04 1.25 5.56
N GLY A 322 13.88 1.33 4.91
CA GLY A 322 12.81 2.25 5.29
C GLY A 322 12.28 1.96 6.70
N ILE A 323 11.81 0.75 6.97
CA ILE A 323 11.21 0.37 8.25
C ILE A 323 12.14 0.67 9.44
N PRO A 324 13.41 0.22 9.45
CA PRO A 324 14.34 0.55 10.53
C PRO A 324 14.58 2.04 10.69
N THR A 325 14.76 2.75 9.57
CA THR A 325 15.05 4.18 9.57
C THR A 325 13.87 5.01 10.07
N TYR A 326 12.67 4.73 9.56
CA TYR A 326 11.45 5.45 9.97
C TYR A 326 11.14 5.21 11.44
N THR A 327 11.33 3.99 11.94
CA THR A 327 11.16 3.67 13.37
C THR A 327 12.15 4.45 14.23
N ALA A 328 13.43 4.46 13.86
CA ALA A 328 14.47 5.19 14.60
C ALA A 328 14.19 6.71 14.62
N ILE A 329 13.77 7.27 13.48
CA ILE A 329 13.41 8.70 13.39
C ILE A 329 12.17 9.01 14.23
N ALA A 330 11.12 8.18 14.15
CA ALA A 330 9.92 8.38 14.96
C ALA A 330 10.23 8.34 16.45
N GLN A 331 11.05 7.41 16.93
CA GLN A 331 11.48 7.32 18.32
C GLN A 331 12.33 8.52 18.79
N ALA A 332 13.06 9.14 17.85
CA ALA A 332 13.89 10.31 18.18
C ALA A 332 13.10 11.64 18.19
N CYS A 333 12.00 11.70 17.44
CA CYS A 333 11.26 12.96 17.20
C CYS A 333 9.90 13.02 17.91
N LEU A 334 9.30 11.87 18.25
CA LEU A 334 7.98 11.74 18.88
C LEU A 334 8.09 11.14 20.28
#